data_ea9e7b295661fc42b31f9e5bceda8477
#
_entry.id   ea9e7b295661fc42b31f9e5bceda8477
#
_cell.length_a   1.000
_cell.length_b   1.000
_cell.length_c   1.000
_cell.angle_alpha   90.00
_cell.angle_beta   90.00
_cell.angle_gamma   90.00
#
_symmetry.space_group_name_H-M   'P 1'
#
loop_
_entity.id
_entity.type
_entity.pdbx_description
1 polymer ?
#
loop_
_entity_poly.entity_id
_entity_poly.type
_entity_poly.pdbx_seq_one_letter_code
_entity_poly.pdbx_strand_id
1 'polypeptide(L)'
;YTTLFRSTFGPALVKDGQVTVSSSDEVGRAMTSNPRTAIGQISKGHYLLVVSDGRTKESAGLSLRQLAELMQSLGAQIAYNLDGGGSSTMVFQGRVVNSPTTNGRSIRERSVSDIVYIGY
;
A
#
# COMPACT_ATOMS: atom_id res chain seq x y z
N TYR A 1 -8.19 -17.34 -10.14
CA TYR A 1 -7.21 -17.15 -9.05
C TYR A 1 -6.74 -15.71 -9.00
N THR A 2 -6.07 -15.20 -10.01
CA THR A 2 -5.66 -13.80 -10.06
C THR A 2 -6.84 -12.83 -10.19
N THR A 3 -7.93 -13.26 -10.79
CA THR A 3 -9.15 -12.45 -10.94
C THR A 3 -9.81 -12.17 -9.59
N LEU A 4 -9.79 -13.13 -8.68
CA LEU A 4 -10.36 -12.97 -7.35
C LEU A 4 -9.64 -11.84 -6.58
N PHE A 5 -8.32 -11.81 -6.64
CA PHE A 5 -7.53 -10.77 -5.98
C PHE A 5 -7.72 -9.39 -6.62
N ARG A 6 -7.93 -9.32 -7.91
CA ARG A 6 -8.18 -8.06 -8.59
C ARG A 6 -9.51 -7.39 -8.20
N SER A 7 -10.50 -8.18 -7.81
CA SER A 7 -11.78 -7.63 -7.37
C SER A 7 -11.74 -7.06 -5.96
N THR A 8 -10.75 -7.48 -5.16
CA THR A 8 -10.63 -7.08 -3.75
C THR A 8 -9.70 -5.91 -3.55
N PHE A 9 -8.64 -5.84 -4.33
CA PHE A 9 -7.58 -4.83 -4.20
C PHE A 9 -7.35 -4.11 -5.54
N GLY A 10 -6.63 -3.04 -5.48
CA GLY A 10 -6.27 -2.26 -6.64
C GLY A 10 -6.34 -0.76 -6.37
N PRO A 11 -6.08 0.05 -7.38
CA PRO A 11 -5.67 -0.33 -8.75
C PRO A 11 -4.21 -0.77 -8.84
N ALA A 12 -3.81 -1.18 -10.05
CA ALA A 12 -2.39 -1.30 -10.39
C ALA A 12 -1.76 0.09 -10.35
N LEU A 13 -0.60 0.18 -9.70
CA LEU A 13 0.11 1.45 -9.50
C LEU A 13 1.19 1.68 -10.56
N VAL A 14 1.94 0.63 -10.88
CA VAL A 14 3.04 0.66 -11.84
C VAL A 14 2.94 -0.58 -12.72
N LYS A 15 3.17 -0.40 -14.01
CA LYS A 15 3.27 -1.48 -14.99
C LYS A 15 4.37 -1.14 -15.99
N ASP A 16 5.26 -2.10 -16.24
CA ASP A 16 6.42 -1.92 -17.13
C ASP A 16 7.26 -0.69 -16.74
N GLY A 17 7.41 -0.43 -15.43
CA GLY A 17 8.16 0.70 -14.91
C GLY A 17 7.46 2.06 -15.02
N GLN A 18 6.23 2.10 -15.48
CA GLN A 18 5.46 3.34 -15.69
C GLN A 18 4.28 3.43 -14.73
N VAL A 19 4.05 4.61 -14.17
CA VAL A 19 2.87 4.88 -13.33
C VAL A 19 1.60 4.72 -14.17
N THR A 20 0.66 3.91 -13.68
CA THR A 20 -0.60 3.60 -14.37
C THR A 20 -1.82 4.22 -13.72
N VAL A 21 -1.66 4.86 -12.56
CA VAL A 21 -2.75 5.55 -11.88
C VAL A 21 -3.13 6.80 -12.67
N SER A 22 -4.37 6.86 -13.12
CA SER A 22 -4.94 8.01 -13.81
C SER A 22 -5.81 8.84 -12.86
N SER A 23 -6.22 10.03 -13.30
CA SER A 23 -7.14 10.87 -12.53
C SER A 23 -8.51 10.22 -12.30
N SER A 24 -8.91 9.26 -13.15
CA SER A 24 -10.15 8.49 -12.97
C SER A 24 -10.03 7.44 -11.86
N ASP A 25 -8.84 6.99 -11.52
CA ASP A 25 -8.61 6.06 -10.41
C ASP A 25 -8.59 6.77 -9.06
N GLU A 26 -8.31 8.07 -9.06
CA GLU A 26 -8.28 8.89 -7.85
C GLU A 26 -9.64 9.56 -7.63
N VAL A 27 -10.63 8.75 -7.25
CA VAL A 27 -11.99 9.22 -6.97
C VAL A 27 -12.30 9.05 -5.48
N GLY A 28 -12.92 10.07 -4.88
CA GLY A 28 -13.32 10.02 -3.47
C GLY A 28 -12.13 9.78 -2.53
N ARG A 29 -12.19 8.68 -1.77
CA ARG A 29 -11.15 8.35 -0.79
C ARG A 29 -9.79 8.04 -1.40
N ALA A 30 -9.73 7.66 -2.67
CA ALA A 30 -8.47 7.39 -3.35
C ALA A 30 -7.67 8.67 -3.60
N MET A 31 -8.34 9.81 -3.74
CA MET A 31 -7.69 11.12 -3.90
C MET A 31 -7.12 11.65 -2.60
N THR A 32 -7.65 11.22 -1.46
CA THR A 32 -7.21 11.72 -0.16
C THR A 32 -5.94 11.01 0.30
N SER A 33 -5.16 11.71 1.12
CA SER A 33 -4.01 11.12 1.79
C SER A 33 -4.49 10.16 2.88
N ASN A 34 -4.04 8.92 2.79
CA ASN A 34 -4.42 7.85 3.70
C ASN A 34 -3.20 6.98 4.02
N PRO A 35 -3.25 6.18 5.09
CA PRO A 35 -2.35 5.05 5.22
C PRO A 35 -2.51 4.13 4.01
N ARG A 36 -1.40 3.65 3.46
CA ARG A 36 -1.39 2.83 2.24
C ARG A 36 -0.52 1.61 2.41
N THR A 37 -0.86 0.57 1.67
CA THR A 37 -0.07 -0.66 1.54
C THR A 37 0.10 -0.97 0.06
N ALA A 38 1.31 -1.27 -0.34
CA ALA A 38 1.60 -1.66 -1.72
C ALA A 38 2.59 -2.81 -1.75
N ILE A 39 2.45 -3.64 -2.78
CA ILE A 39 3.41 -4.69 -3.13
C ILE A 39 3.93 -4.41 -4.54
N GLY A 40 5.21 -4.60 -4.74
CA GLY A 40 5.84 -4.43 -6.04
C GLY A 40 6.90 -5.47 -6.32
N GLN A 41 7.32 -5.54 -7.57
CA GLN A 41 8.44 -6.34 -8.02
C GLN A 41 9.41 -5.45 -8.80
N ILE A 42 10.66 -5.46 -8.40
CA ILE A 42 11.74 -4.73 -9.06
C ILE A 42 12.32 -5.58 -10.19
N SER A 43 12.57 -6.85 -9.89
CA SER A 43 13.07 -7.85 -10.82
C SER A 43 12.65 -9.23 -10.33
N LYS A 44 12.95 -10.26 -11.11
CA LYS A 44 12.61 -11.64 -10.72
C LYS A 44 13.20 -11.99 -9.34
N GLY A 45 12.34 -12.39 -8.42
CA GLY A 45 12.72 -12.73 -7.04
C GLY A 45 13.03 -11.54 -6.13
N HIS A 46 12.93 -10.31 -6.62
CA HIS A 46 13.18 -9.10 -5.85
C HIS A 46 11.89 -8.30 -5.66
N TYR A 47 11.31 -8.39 -4.49
CA TYR A 47 10.03 -7.78 -4.15
C TYR A 47 10.19 -6.55 -3.27
N LEU A 48 9.20 -5.68 -3.33
CA LEU A 48 9.13 -4.45 -2.57
C LEU A 48 7.81 -4.45 -1.79
N LEU A 49 7.89 -4.35 -0.47
CA LEU A 49 6.73 -4.24 0.41
C LEU A 49 6.77 -2.86 1.04
N VAL A 50 5.71 -2.09 0.84
CA VAL A 50 5.64 -0.70 1.32
C VAL A 50 4.38 -0.49 2.13
N VAL A 51 4.56 0.11 3.29
CA VAL A 51 3.46 0.64 4.12
C VAL A 51 3.75 2.10 4.40
N SER A 52 2.76 2.94 4.19
CA SER A 52 2.79 4.35 4.57
C SER A 52 1.81 4.59 5.71
N ASP A 53 2.28 5.21 6.77
CA ASP A 53 1.39 5.74 7.80
C ASP A 53 0.59 6.93 7.27
N GLY A 54 -0.47 7.27 7.97
CA GLY A 54 -1.29 8.41 7.60
C GLY A 54 -2.30 8.75 8.69
N ARG A 55 -3.07 9.79 8.47
CA ARG A 55 -4.10 10.28 9.39
C ARG A 55 -3.57 10.67 10.77
N THR A 56 -2.28 10.91 10.87
CA THR A 56 -1.63 11.36 12.10
C THR A 56 -1.03 12.76 11.91
N LYS A 57 -0.58 13.39 13.00
CA LYS A 57 0.10 14.69 12.93
C LYS A 57 1.45 14.58 12.22
N GLU A 58 2.13 13.45 12.38
CA GLU A 58 3.45 13.19 11.80
C GLU A 58 3.38 12.78 10.34
N SER A 59 2.26 12.19 9.93
CA SER A 59 2.07 11.70 8.57
C SER A 59 0.62 11.84 8.13
N ALA A 60 0.39 12.61 7.09
CA ALA A 60 -0.92 12.70 6.45
C ALA A 60 -1.25 11.41 5.67
N GLY A 61 -0.25 10.71 5.20
CA GLY A 61 -0.38 9.57 4.32
C GLY A 61 -0.14 9.93 2.86
N LEU A 62 -0.52 9.03 1.97
CA LEU A 62 -0.30 9.19 0.52
C LEU A 62 -1.62 9.05 -0.24
N SER A 63 -1.76 9.81 -1.33
CA SER A 63 -2.76 9.52 -2.37
C SER A 63 -2.30 8.29 -3.17
N LEU A 64 -3.19 7.71 -3.99
CA LEU A 64 -2.81 6.60 -4.87
C LEU A 64 -1.71 7.02 -5.85
N ARG A 65 -1.79 8.22 -6.40
CA ARG A 65 -0.78 8.73 -7.32
C ARG A 65 0.59 8.88 -6.65
N GLN A 66 0.61 9.44 -5.47
CA GLN A 66 1.85 9.57 -4.69
C GLN A 66 2.46 8.22 -4.36
N LEU A 67 1.63 7.24 -4.00
CA LEU A 67 2.08 5.87 -3.76
C LEU A 67 2.66 5.24 -5.03
N ALA A 68 2.01 5.43 -6.18
CA ALA A 68 2.50 4.93 -7.46
C ALA A 68 3.84 5.56 -7.84
N GLU A 69 3.98 6.86 -7.67
CA GLU A 69 5.24 7.58 -7.92
C GLU A 69 6.35 7.12 -6.99
N LEU A 70 6.03 6.87 -5.71
CA LEU A 70 6.99 6.31 -4.76
C LEU A 70 7.45 4.93 -5.19
N MET A 71 6.53 4.03 -5.55
CA MET A 71 6.87 2.69 -6.00
C MET A 71 7.74 2.71 -7.26
N GLN A 72 7.44 3.60 -8.20
CA GLN A 72 8.27 3.81 -9.38
C GLN A 72 9.67 4.29 -9.02
N SER A 73 9.78 5.26 -8.12
CA SER A 73 11.07 5.81 -7.68
C SER A 73 11.94 4.77 -6.97
N LEU A 74 11.32 3.79 -6.33
CA LEU A 74 12.02 2.67 -5.67
C LEU A 74 12.42 1.56 -6.65
N GLY A 75 12.10 1.71 -7.92
CA GLY A 75 12.52 0.79 -8.98
C GLY A 75 11.51 -0.30 -9.32
N ALA A 76 10.27 -0.23 -8.81
CA ALA A 76 9.26 -1.22 -9.14
C ALA A 76 8.93 -1.20 -10.64
N GLN A 77 8.97 -2.37 -11.26
CA GLN A 77 8.49 -2.57 -12.63
C GLN A 77 7.00 -2.87 -12.67
N ILE A 78 6.52 -3.54 -11.62
CA ILE A 78 5.10 -3.80 -11.38
C ILE A 78 4.83 -3.43 -9.93
N ALA A 79 3.71 -2.77 -9.65
CA ALA A 79 3.27 -2.49 -8.29
C ALA A 79 1.74 -2.45 -8.22
N TYR A 80 1.21 -2.85 -7.09
CA TYR A 80 -0.21 -3.00 -6.87
C TYR A 80 -0.60 -2.46 -5.50
N ASN A 81 -1.71 -1.73 -5.44
CA ASN A 81 -2.27 -1.21 -4.20
C ASN A 81 -3.07 -2.31 -3.48
N LEU A 82 -2.83 -2.44 -2.19
CA LEU A 82 -3.55 -3.34 -1.30
C LEU A 82 -4.47 -2.53 -0.37
N ASP A 83 -5.07 -3.19 0.61
CA ASP A 83 -5.92 -2.52 1.59
C ASP A 83 -5.12 -1.49 2.40
N GLY A 84 -5.75 -0.38 2.74
CA GLY A 84 -5.15 0.75 3.42
C GLY A 84 -5.78 1.02 4.79
N GLY A 85 -5.61 2.25 5.26
CA GLY A 85 -6.15 2.68 6.55
C GLY A 85 -5.57 1.87 7.72
N GLY A 86 -6.42 1.45 8.63
CA GLY A 86 -6.03 0.63 9.79
C GLY A 86 -5.51 -0.76 9.45
N SER A 87 -5.65 -1.20 8.18
CA SER A 87 -5.05 -2.45 7.67
C SER A 87 -3.59 -2.29 7.23
N SER A 88 -3.08 -1.06 7.13
CA SER A 88 -1.70 -0.78 6.72
C SER A 88 -0.77 -1.05 7.89
N THR A 89 -0.39 -2.30 8.07
CA THR A 89 0.46 -2.76 9.17
C THR A 89 1.62 -3.58 8.61
N MET A 90 2.82 -3.24 9.02
CA MET A 90 4.02 -4.00 8.69
C MET A 90 4.68 -4.51 9.96
N VAL A 91 4.98 -5.80 9.96
CA VAL A 91 5.67 -6.47 11.07
C VAL A 91 7.03 -6.94 10.57
N PHE A 92 8.07 -6.64 11.34
CA PHE A 92 9.42 -7.10 11.07
C PHE A 92 10.06 -7.60 12.39
N GLN A 93 10.58 -8.81 12.35
CA GLN A 93 11.19 -9.47 13.51
C GLN A 93 10.28 -9.44 14.75
N GLY A 94 8.98 -9.73 14.54
CA GLY A 94 8.01 -9.81 15.63
C GLY A 94 7.52 -8.47 16.18
N ARG A 95 7.87 -7.36 15.52
CA ARG A 95 7.46 -6.01 15.94
C ARG A 95 6.71 -5.29 14.81
N VAL A 96 5.65 -4.59 15.17
CA VAL A 96 4.99 -3.63 14.27
C VAL A 96 5.92 -2.43 14.08
N VAL A 97 6.29 -2.15 12.84
CA VAL A 97 7.30 -1.11 12.52
C VAL A 97 6.70 0.18 12.00
N ASN A 98 5.37 0.25 11.87
CA ASN A 98 4.66 1.47 11.50
C ASN A 98 3.62 1.84 12.58
N SER A 99 2.84 2.89 12.36
CA SER A 99 1.82 3.39 13.30
C SER A 99 0.42 3.25 12.69
N PRO A 100 -0.15 2.02 12.67
CA PRO A 100 -1.44 1.78 12.02
C PRO A 100 -2.58 2.52 12.74
N THR A 101 -3.44 3.18 11.97
CA THR A 101 -4.61 3.85 12.52
C THR A 101 -5.75 3.90 11.51
N THR A 102 -6.97 3.75 11.99
CA THR A 102 -8.19 3.89 11.18
C THR A 102 -8.70 5.34 11.21
N ASN A 103 -8.62 6.00 12.34
CA ASN A 103 -9.24 7.30 12.58
C ASN A 103 -8.26 8.43 12.90
N GLY A 104 -6.97 8.15 12.99
CA GLY A 104 -5.94 9.12 13.36
C GLY A 104 -5.89 9.48 14.85
N ARG A 105 -6.78 8.94 15.67
CA ARG A 105 -6.87 9.26 17.10
C ARG A 105 -6.11 8.31 18.00
N SER A 106 -5.99 7.04 17.58
CA SER A 106 -5.25 6.02 18.31
C SER A 106 -4.46 5.14 17.34
N ILE A 107 -3.31 4.70 17.77
CA ILE A 107 -2.48 3.71 17.03
C ILE A 107 -3.04 2.35 17.35
N ARG A 108 -3.74 1.76 16.38
CA ARG A 108 -4.40 0.48 16.53
C ARG A 108 -4.57 -0.20 15.17
N GLU A 109 -4.17 -1.44 15.09
CA GLU A 109 -4.40 -2.29 13.94
C GLU A 109 -5.88 -2.62 13.77
N ARG A 110 -6.32 -2.70 12.52
CA ARG A 110 -7.63 -3.25 12.18
C ARG A 110 -7.51 -4.76 11.97
N SER A 111 -8.53 -5.52 12.38
CA SER A 111 -8.60 -6.94 12.05
C SER A 111 -8.67 -7.13 10.54
N VAL A 112 -7.87 -8.04 10.02
CA VAL A 112 -7.80 -8.39 8.59
C VAL A 112 -7.97 -9.89 8.41
N SER A 113 -8.47 -10.29 7.23
CA SER A 113 -8.71 -11.71 6.92
C SER A 113 -7.46 -12.44 6.45
N ASP A 114 -6.48 -11.71 5.93
CA ASP A 114 -5.29 -12.28 5.30
C ASP A 114 -4.09 -11.35 5.46
N ILE A 115 -2.94 -11.91 5.21
CA ILE A 115 -1.66 -11.19 5.25
C ILE A 115 -0.77 -11.65 4.09
N VAL A 116 0.18 -10.79 3.73
CA VAL A 116 1.34 -11.17 2.91
C VAL A 116 2.51 -11.39 3.86
N TYR A 117 3.18 -12.52 3.75
CA TYR A 117 4.34 -12.78 4.60
C TYR A 117 5.45 -13.48 3.84
N ILE A 118 6.66 -13.33 4.34
CA ILE A 118 7.84 -14.06 3.89
C ILE A 118 8.24 -14.98 5.04
N GLY A 119 8.23 -16.26 4.78
CA GLY A 119 8.56 -17.30 5.77
C GLY A 119 9.63 -18.25 5.25
N TYR A 120 10.13 -19.06 6.16
CA TYR A 120 11.14 -20.09 5.87
C TYR A 120 10.48 -21.45 5.84
#